data_47f5f11338a2540fbe5fbb524c1ab204
#
_entry.id   47f5f11338a2540fbe5fbb524c1ab204
#
_cell.length_a   1.000
_cell.length_b   1.000
_cell.length_c   1.000
_cell.angle_alpha   90.00
_cell.angle_beta   90.00
_cell.angle_gamma   90.00
#
_symmetry.space_group_name_H-M   'P 1'
#
loop_
_entity.id
_entity.type
_entity.pdbx_description
1 polymer ?
#
loop_
_entity_poly.entity_id
_entity_poly.type
_entity_poly.pdbx_seq_one_letter_code
_entity_poly.pdbx_strand_id
1 'polypeptide(L)'
;MRKLVEVTFMSLDGVTDAPDIVQEAQSYFLSSEEHNSYQKKRLFAADALLLGRKTYEKLSKAYENMANGDRGVPMDFVNRMNSIPKYVASRTLKEAAWNASAIHGDIAEELRKLKSQPGKDLVKYGTGPLDRILFGQQLVDLLCIVVYPFVLGHGTHLFEAFEPTMHLRLSDVKRFESGTVVIEYVPKT
;
A
#
# COMPACT_ATOMS: atom_id res chain seq x y z
N MET A 1 11.57 16.96 -3.03
CA MET A 1 10.45 16.33 -3.78
C MET A 1 9.95 15.14 -2.95
N ARG A 2 8.66 14.99 -2.78
CA ARG A 2 8.04 13.88 -2.02
C ARG A 2 8.28 12.56 -2.75
N LYS A 3 8.57 11.50 -2.00
CA LYS A 3 8.66 10.16 -2.58
C LYS A 3 7.28 9.50 -2.61
N LEU A 4 7.02 8.69 -3.62
CA LEU A 4 5.93 7.74 -3.64
C LEU A 4 6.47 6.37 -3.23
N VAL A 5 6.05 5.91 -2.06
CA VAL A 5 6.41 4.61 -1.50
C VAL A 5 5.22 3.68 -1.70
N GLU A 6 5.38 2.66 -2.50
CA GLU A 6 4.39 1.61 -2.66
C GLU A 6 4.62 0.51 -1.65
N VAL A 7 3.59 0.19 -0.86
CA VAL A 7 3.61 -0.90 0.11
C VAL A 7 2.57 -1.93 -0.30
N THR A 8 3.05 -3.12 -0.59
CA THR A 8 2.23 -4.24 -1.02
C THR A 8 2.45 -5.45 -0.15
N PHE A 9 1.42 -6.26 -0.02
CA PHE A 9 1.41 -7.51 0.75
C PHE A 9 1.11 -8.64 -0.20
N MET A 10 1.85 -9.74 -0.08
CA MET A 10 1.59 -10.92 -0.90
C MET A 10 1.91 -12.21 -0.17
N SER A 11 1.29 -13.31 -0.62
CA SER A 11 1.71 -14.67 -0.29
C SER A 11 3.07 -14.99 -0.93
N LEU A 12 3.67 -16.12 -0.53
CA LEU A 12 4.97 -16.55 -1.08
C LEU A 12 4.90 -16.78 -2.60
N ASP A 13 3.76 -17.23 -3.10
CA ASP A 13 3.49 -17.42 -4.54
C ASP A 13 3.02 -16.14 -5.27
N GLY A 14 3.11 -14.98 -4.62
CA GLY A 14 2.92 -13.67 -5.24
C GLY A 14 1.47 -13.19 -5.35
N VAL A 15 0.52 -13.85 -4.68
CA VAL A 15 -0.89 -13.43 -4.67
C VAL A 15 -1.09 -12.22 -3.76
N THR A 16 -1.79 -11.19 -4.26
CA THR A 16 -2.06 -9.93 -3.55
C THR A 16 -3.54 -9.67 -3.29
N ASP A 17 -4.44 -10.31 -4.02
CA ASP A 17 -5.89 -10.20 -3.84
C ASP A 17 -6.54 -11.58 -4.05
N ALA A 18 -7.09 -12.11 -2.97
CA ALA A 18 -7.89 -13.33 -2.91
C ALA A 18 -8.92 -13.21 -1.79
N PRO A 19 -10.03 -13.97 -1.81
CA PRO A 19 -11.07 -13.87 -0.78
C PRO A 19 -10.57 -14.15 0.64
N ASP A 20 -9.62 -15.05 0.78
CA ASP A 20 -9.07 -15.57 2.03
C ASP A 20 -7.73 -14.95 2.44
N ILE A 21 -7.07 -14.17 1.57
CA ILE A 21 -5.72 -13.61 1.84
C ILE A 21 -5.65 -12.82 3.15
N VAL A 22 -6.70 -12.07 3.49
CA VAL A 22 -6.73 -11.26 4.72
C VAL A 22 -6.79 -12.16 5.93
N GLN A 23 -7.56 -13.24 5.88
CA GLN A 23 -7.69 -14.22 6.97
C GLN A 23 -6.35 -14.94 7.19
N GLU A 24 -5.72 -15.43 6.13
CA GLU A 24 -4.43 -16.12 6.20
C GLU A 24 -3.32 -15.19 6.69
N ALA A 25 -3.27 -13.95 6.20
CA ALA A 25 -2.27 -12.96 6.63
C ALA A 25 -2.47 -12.48 8.07
N GLN A 26 -3.70 -12.57 8.60
CA GLN A 26 -4.06 -11.97 9.90
C GLN A 26 -3.18 -12.46 11.05
N SER A 27 -2.87 -13.75 11.09
CA SER A 27 -2.00 -14.34 12.12
C SER A 27 -0.58 -13.74 12.11
N TYR A 28 -0.08 -13.33 10.96
CA TYR A 28 1.27 -12.78 10.79
C TYR A 28 1.39 -11.31 11.18
N PHE A 29 0.35 -10.51 10.99
CA PHE A 29 0.43 -9.09 11.33
C PHE A 29 -0.15 -8.76 12.72
N LEU A 30 -1.16 -9.48 13.20
CA LEU A 30 -1.72 -9.19 14.55
C LEU A 30 -0.78 -9.63 15.67
N SER A 31 -0.06 -10.73 15.51
CA SER A 31 0.84 -11.28 16.54
C SER A 31 2.29 -10.79 16.44
N SER A 32 2.66 -10.07 15.38
CA SER A 32 4.02 -9.63 15.14
C SER A 32 4.22 -8.16 15.47
N GLU A 33 4.94 -7.88 16.57
CA GLU A 33 5.34 -6.51 16.94
C GLU A 33 6.25 -5.88 15.87
N GLU A 34 7.15 -6.66 15.27
CA GLU A 34 8.04 -6.21 14.20
C GLU A 34 7.25 -5.75 12.97
N HIS A 35 6.23 -6.53 12.57
CA HIS A 35 5.36 -6.17 11.46
C HIS A 35 4.60 -4.87 11.76
N ASN A 36 3.97 -4.79 12.93
CA ASN A 36 3.22 -3.60 13.36
C ASN A 36 4.12 -2.36 13.41
N SER A 37 5.33 -2.50 13.96
CA SER A 37 6.32 -1.43 14.02
C SER A 37 6.75 -0.98 12.62
N TYR A 38 6.99 -1.91 11.70
CA TYR A 38 7.32 -1.59 10.30
C TYR A 38 6.20 -0.81 9.61
N GLN A 39 4.95 -1.29 9.71
CA GLN A 39 3.78 -0.62 9.12
C GLN A 39 3.56 0.78 9.70
N LYS A 40 3.66 0.88 11.02
CA LYS A 40 3.57 2.16 11.73
C LYS A 40 4.63 3.14 11.24
N LYS A 41 5.88 2.71 11.15
CA LYS A 41 6.99 3.53 10.64
C LYS A 41 6.69 4.09 9.24
N ARG A 42 6.17 3.25 8.32
CA ARG A 42 5.80 3.67 6.96
C ARG A 42 4.66 4.69 6.97
N LEU A 43 3.59 4.42 7.71
CA LEU A 43 2.42 5.29 7.78
C LEU A 43 2.74 6.65 8.41
N PHE A 44 3.58 6.69 9.45
CA PHE A 44 3.93 7.95 10.15
C PHE A 44 5.02 8.76 9.43
N ALA A 45 5.79 8.12 8.55
CA ALA A 45 6.70 8.83 7.66
C ALA A 45 6.00 9.54 6.51
N ALA A 46 4.75 9.18 6.20
CA ALA A 46 3.94 9.80 5.16
C ALA A 46 3.08 10.95 5.69
N ASP A 47 2.69 11.86 4.82
CA ASP A 47 1.68 12.89 5.10
C ASP A 47 0.40 12.73 4.27
N ALA A 48 0.39 11.81 3.29
CA ALA A 48 -0.82 11.42 2.59
C ALA A 48 -0.74 9.98 2.07
N LEU A 49 -1.92 9.38 1.84
CA LEU A 49 -2.06 8.08 1.16
C LEU A 49 -2.51 8.26 -0.28
N LEU A 50 -2.04 7.39 -1.15
CA LEU A 50 -2.57 7.20 -2.49
C LEU A 50 -3.27 5.84 -2.57
N LEU A 51 -4.52 5.82 -2.97
CA LEU A 51 -5.33 4.62 -3.00
C LEU A 51 -6.03 4.45 -4.36
N GLY A 52 -6.10 3.23 -4.86
CA GLY A 52 -7.08 2.88 -5.87
C GLY A 52 -8.48 2.77 -5.24
N ARG A 53 -9.56 2.90 -6.05
CA ARG A 53 -10.93 2.89 -5.56
C ARG A 53 -11.26 1.66 -4.69
N LYS A 54 -10.94 0.44 -5.16
CA LYS A 54 -11.24 -0.79 -4.41
C LYS A 54 -10.52 -0.82 -3.05
N THR A 55 -9.27 -0.39 -3.01
CA THR A 55 -8.49 -0.30 -1.77
C THR A 55 -9.08 0.74 -0.82
N TYR A 56 -9.47 1.91 -1.34
CA TYR A 56 -10.15 2.94 -0.57
C TYR A 56 -11.44 2.39 0.09
N GLU A 57 -12.31 1.74 -0.69
CA GLU A 57 -13.57 1.18 -0.19
C GLU A 57 -13.34 0.09 0.87
N LYS A 58 -12.32 -0.77 0.69
CA LYS A 58 -11.94 -1.81 1.68
C LYS A 58 -11.41 -1.18 2.98
N LEU A 59 -10.48 -0.22 2.86
CA LEU A 59 -9.82 0.38 4.03
C LEU A 59 -10.75 1.34 4.79
N SER A 60 -11.57 2.15 4.11
CA SER A 60 -12.54 3.02 4.79
C SER A 60 -13.52 2.20 5.62
N LYS A 61 -14.08 1.13 5.04
CA LYS A 61 -14.96 0.20 5.77
C LYS A 61 -14.26 -0.46 6.96
N ALA A 62 -12.96 -0.74 6.86
CA ALA A 62 -12.23 -1.40 7.93
C ALA A 62 -11.85 -0.47 9.08
N TYR A 63 -11.46 0.79 8.79
CA TYR A 63 -10.86 1.69 9.77
C TYR A 63 -11.79 2.80 10.27
N GLU A 64 -12.75 3.28 9.47
CA GLU A 64 -13.57 4.44 9.79
C GLU A 64 -14.36 4.27 11.11
N ASN A 65 -14.86 3.07 11.38
CA ASN A 65 -15.63 2.74 12.56
C ASN A 65 -14.92 1.75 13.50
N MET A 66 -13.59 1.57 13.37
CA MET A 66 -12.85 0.65 14.20
C MET A 66 -12.75 1.17 15.63
N ALA A 67 -13.33 0.44 16.57
CA ALA A 67 -13.29 0.75 18.00
C ALA A 67 -11.94 0.33 18.62
N ASN A 68 -11.69 0.80 19.85
CA ASN A 68 -10.50 0.44 20.61
C ASN A 68 -10.37 -1.09 20.80
N GLY A 69 -9.23 -1.62 20.40
CA GLY A 69 -8.90 -3.04 20.57
C GLY A 69 -9.49 -3.98 19.53
N ASP A 70 -10.28 -3.47 18.58
CA ASP A 70 -10.79 -4.27 17.49
C ASP A 70 -9.63 -4.85 16.67
N ARG A 71 -9.68 -6.17 16.43
CA ARG A 71 -8.71 -6.90 15.60
C ARG A 71 -7.24 -6.78 16.03
N GLY A 72 -6.96 -6.35 17.29
CA GLY A 72 -5.58 -6.20 17.77
C GLY A 72 -4.75 -5.10 17.11
N VAL A 73 -5.37 -4.21 16.33
CA VAL A 73 -4.65 -3.10 15.67
C VAL A 73 -4.40 -1.97 16.67
N PRO A 74 -3.16 -1.46 16.81
CA PRO A 74 -2.85 -0.36 17.72
C PRO A 74 -3.66 0.90 17.40
N MET A 75 -4.24 1.54 18.41
CA MET A 75 -5.13 2.70 18.22
C MET A 75 -4.46 3.91 17.60
N ASP A 76 -3.18 4.13 17.85
CA ASP A 76 -2.44 5.21 17.21
C ASP A 76 -2.31 4.99 15.69
N PHE A 77 -2.19 3.72 15.25
CA PHE A 77 -2.24 3.38 13.83
C PHE A 77 -3.64 3.64 13.25
N VAL A 78 -4.70 3.22 13.93
CA VAL A 78 -6.11 3.47 13.52
C VAL A 78 -6.37 4.98 13.42
N ASN A 79 -5.99 5.74 14.44
CA ASN A 79 -6.15 7.20 14.46
C ASN A 79 -5.38 7.86 13.32
N ARG A 80 -4.16 7.38 13.02
CA ARG A 80 -3.38 7.89 11.90
C ARG A 80 -4.02 7.54 10.57
N MET A 81 -4.51 6.32 10.39
CA MET A 81 -5.23 5.90 9.19
C MET A 81 -6.47 6.76 8.95
N ASN A 82 -7.21 7.11 10.00
CA ASN A 82 -8.40 7.96 9.89
C ASN A 82 -8.08 9.42 9.60
N SER A 83 -7.04 9.98 10.22
CA SER A 83 -6.69 11.40 10.12
C SER A 83 -5.83 11.78 8.91
N ILE A 84 -5.01 10.88 8.38
CA ILE A 84 -4.11 11.18 7.25
C ILE A 84 -4.92 11.51 5.98
N PRO A 85 -4.58 12.57 5.23
CA PRO A 85 -5.20 12.87 3.93
C PRO A 85 -5.04 11.71 2.94
N LYS A 86 -6.05 11.48 2.11
CA LYS A 86 -6.03 10.41 1.11
C LYS A 86 -6.38 10.95 -0.28
N TYR A 87 -5.62 10.53 -1.26
CA TYR A 87 -5.89 10.76 -2.67
C TYR A 87 -6.38 9.46 -3.30
N VAL A 88 -7.57 9.47 -3.87
CA VAL A 88 -8.18 8.27 -4.45
C VAL A 88 -8.19 8.39 -5.97
N ALA A 89 -7.38 7.57 -6.63
CA ALA A 89 -7.37 7.48 -8.08
C ALA A 89 -8.63 6.76 -8.58
N SER A 90 -9.59 7.52 -9.12
CA SER A 90 -10.86 6.97 -9.61
C SER A 90 -11.51 7.87 -10.65
N ARG A 91 -11.99 7.25 -11.73
CA ARG A 91 -12.79 7.95 -12.77
C ARG A 91 -14.28 8.07 -12.41
N THR A 92 -14.74 7.34 -11.42
CA THR A 92 -16.18 7.18 -11.14
C THR A 92 -16.56 7.53 -9.70
N LEU A 93 -15.61 7.77 -8.79
CA LEU A 93 -15.88 8.21 -7.43
C LEU A 93 -16.29 9.69 -7.45
N LYS A 94 -17.55 9.98 -7.17
CA LYS A 94 -18.10 11.36 -7.16
C LYS A 94 -17.81 12.07 -5.86
N GLU A 95 -18.01 11.36 -4.75
CA GLU A 95 -17.81 11.89 -3.39
C GLU A 95 -16.90 10.93 -2.63
N ALA A 96 -15.99 11.48 -1.88
CA ALA A 96 -15.07 10.74 -1.03
C ALA A 96 -15.25 11.19 0.42
N ALA A 97 -15.47 10.23 1.32
CA ALA A 97 -15.46 10.42 2.77
C ALA A 97 -14.07 10.08 3.35
N TRP A 98 -13.98 9.87 4.64
CA TRP A 98 -12.79 9.35 5.31
C TRP A 98 -11.52 10.18 5.03
N ASN A 99 -11.66 11.52 5.08
CA ASN A 99 -10.58 12.48 4.78
C ASN A 99 -9.90 12.22 3.42
N ALA A 100 -10.70 11.91 2.40
CA ALA A 100 -10.23 11.58 1.07
C ALA A 100 -10.68 12.60 0.02
N SER A 101 -9.88 12.74 -1.04
CA SER A 101 -10.17 13.52 -2.24
C SER A 101 -9.99 12.64 -3.46
N ALA A 102 -10.95 12.65 -4.37
CA ALA A 102 -10.85 11.93 -5.62
C ALA A 102 -9.91 12.65 -6.60
N ILE A 103 -9.01 11.89 -7.24
CA ILE A 103 -8.21 12.38 -8.36
C ILE A 103 -8.91 11.94 -9.65
N HIS A 104 -9.28 12.94 -10.45
CA HIS A 104 -9.89 12.74 -11.77
C HIS A 104 -8.91 13.16 -12.88
N GLY A 105 -9.10 12.61 -14.09
CA GLY A 105 -8.28 12.96 -15.25
C GLY A 105 -6.98 12.17 -15.33
N ASP A 106 -5.87 12.85 -15.70
CA ASP A 106 -4.56 12.21 -15.81
C ASP A 106 -3.91 12.04 -14.43
N ILE A 107 -3.96 10.79 -13.95
CA ILE A 107 -3.42 10.42 -12.65
C ILE A 107 -1.90 10.68 -12.56
N ALA A 108 -1.16 10.46 -13.66
CA ALA A 108 0.28 10.65 -13.65
C ALA A 108 0.65 12.14 -13.52
N GLU A 109 -0.07 13.02 -14.21
CA GLU A 109 0.12 14.47 -14.12
C GLU A 109 -0.19 14.98 -12.70
N GLU A 110 -1.33 14.59 -12.13
CA GLU A 110 -1.72 14.99 -10.78
C GLU A 110 -0.74 14.49 -9.72
N LEU A 111 -0.23 13.28 -9.86
CA LEU A 111 0.79 12.76 -8.96
C LEU A 111 2.14 13.48 -9.09
N ARG A 112 2.55 13.88 -10.30
CA ARG A 112 3.75 14.73 -10.45
C ARG A 112 3.58 16.07 -9.73
N LYS A 113 2.39 16.69 -9.83
CA LYS A 113 2.07 17.91 -9.08
C LYS A 113 2.14 17.69 -7.57
N LEU A 114 1.54 16.58 -7.06
CA LEU A 114 1.60 16.24 -5.64
C LEU A 114 3.04 15.97 -5.16
N LYS A 115 3.84 15.26 -5.95
CA LYS A 115 5.25 14.96 -5.62
C LYS A 115 6.11 16.21 -5.62
N SER A 116 5.80 17.23 -6.42
CA SER A 116 6.56 18.50 -6.48
C SER A 116 6.29 19.42 -5.29
N GLN A 117 5.19 19.22 -4.57
CA GLN A 117 4.86 20.04 -3.38
C GLN A 117 5.80 19.72 -2.20
N PRO A 118 6.01 20.68 -1.28
CA PRO A 118 6.70 20.40 -0.02
C PRO A 118 5.87 19.43 0.84
N GLY A 119 6.54 18.56 1.57
CA GLY A 119 5.89 17.59 2.45
C GLY A 119 6.71 16.34 2.65
N LYS A 120 6.13 15.38 3.39
CA LYS A 120 6.65 14.04 3.60
C LYS A 120 6.26 13.12 2.44
N ASP A 121 6.60 11.84 2.54
CA ASP A 121 6.30 10.85 1.53
C ASP A 121 4.79 10.65 1.30
N LEU A 122 4.46 10.18 0.12
CA LEU A 122 3.16 9.60 -0.21
C LEU A 122 3.28 8.08 -0.05
N VAL A 123 2.37 7.45 0.69
CA VAL A 123 2.32 5.99 0.76
C VAL A 123 1.13 5.48 -0.03
N LYS A 124 1.39 4.54 -0.93
CA LYS A 124 0.35 3.85 -1.70
C LYS A 124 0.16 2.45 -1.12
N TYR A 125 -1.09 2.10 -0.82
CA TYR A 125 -1.49 0.75 -0.43
C TYR A 125 -2.35 0.07 -1.49
N GLY A 126 -2.26 -1.27 -1.50
CA GLY A 126 -3.03 -2.14 -2.39
C GLY A 126 -2.47 -2.20 -3.80
N THR A 127 -2.89 -3.19 -4.57
CA THR A 127 -2.44 -3.47 -5.94
C THR A 127 -3.60 -3.38 -6.93
N GLY A 128 -3.29 -3.15 -8.20
CA GLY A 128 -4.29 -3.12 -9.24
C GLY A 128 -3.91 -2.30 -10.47
N PRO A 129 -4.87 -1.90 -11.32
CA PRO A 129 -4.61 -1.18 -12.56
C PRO A 129 -3.84 0.14 -12.41
N LEU A 130 -3.89 0.76 -11.21
CA LEU A 130 -3.13 1.97 -10.91
C LEU A 130 -1.61 1.73 -11.00
N ASP A 131 -1.14 0.56 -10.64
CA ASP A 131 0.29 0.21 -10.61
C ASP A 131 0.92 0.28 -11.99
N ARG A 132 0.18 -0.12 -13.03
CA ARG A 132 0.65 -0.01 -14.42
C ARG A 132 0.95 1.45 -14.80
N ILE A 133 0.12 2.40 -14.33
CA ILE A 133 0.34 3.83 -14.56
C ILE A 133 1.56 4.28 -13.75
N LEU A 134 1.63 3.92 -12.47
CA LEU A 134 2.68 4.38 -11.57
C LEU A 134 4.06 3.91 -12.01
N PHE A 135 4.21 2.63 -12.32
CA PHE A 135 5.47 2.07 -12.79
C PHE A 135 5.78 2.47 -14.23
N GLY A 136 4.82 2.42 -15.13
CA GLY A 136 5.00 2.83 -16.53
C GLY A 136 5.41 4.29 -16.70
N GLN A 137 5.00 5.16 -15.78
CA GLN A 137 5.35 6.58 -15.73
C GLN A 137 6.50 6.90 -14.77
N GLN A 138 7.19 5.87 -14.22
CA GLN A 138 8.33 5.99 -13.30
C GLN A 138 8.03 6.87 -12.07
N LEU A 139 6.82 6.76 -11.53
CA LEU A 139 6.37 7.59 -10.41
C LEU A 139 6.69 6.98 -9.05
N VAL A 140 6.93 5.66 -8.98
CA VAL A 140 7.28 4.94 -7.75
C VAL A 140 8.76 5.15 -7.45
N ASP A 141 9.08 5.66 -6.27
CA ASP A 141 10.47 5.86 -5.81
C ASP A 141 10.98 4.70 -4.96
N LEU A 142 10.07 3.99 -4.28
CA LEU A 142 10.39 2.83 -3.45
C LEU A 142 9.23 1.84 -3.49
N LEU A 143 9.54 0.58 -3.78
CA LEU A 143 8.61 -0.54 -3.70
C LEU A 143 8.96 -1.39 -2.49
N CYS A 144 8.02 -1.51 -1.55
CA CYS A 144 8.13 -2.35 -0.35
C CYS A 144 7.18 -3.53 -0.50
N ILE A 145 7.72 -4.73 -0.60
CA ILE A 145 6.96 -5.97 -0.72
C ILE A 145 7.05 -6.73 0.61
N VAL A 146 5.93 -6.93 1.25
CA VAL A 146 5.80 -7.77 2.45
C VAL A 146 5.36 -9.15 2.00
N VAL A 147 6.24 -10.13 2.12
CA VAL A 147 6.01 -11.51 1.71
C VAL A 147 5.68 -12.35 2.94
N TYR A 148 4.46 -12.87 2.97
CA TYR A 148 4.02 -13.78 4.01
C TYR A 148 4.41 -15.23 3.70
N PRO A 149 4.79 -16.04 4.72
CA PRO A 149 5.28 -17.40 4.53
C PRO A 149 4.14 -18.43 4.35
N PHE A 150 3.24 -18.17 3.43
CA PHE A 150 2.19 -19.11 3.01
C PHE A 150 1.98 -19.07 1.48
N VAL A 151 1.40 -20.13 0.94
CA VAL A 151 1.04 -20.28 -0.48
C VAL A 151 -0.47 -20.39 -0.59
N LEU A 152 -1.08 -19.59 -1.44
CA LEU A 152 -2.54 -19.63 -1.70
C LEU A 152 -2.90 -20.49 -2.90
N GLY A 153 -2.10 -20.45 -3.96
CA GLY A 153 -2.37 -21.20 -5.20
C GLY A 153 -3.50 -20.67 -6.06
N HIS A 154 -4.14 -19.57 -5.65
CA HIS A 154 -5.23 -18.90 -6.39
C HIS A 154 -5.29 -17.41 -6.07
N GLY A 155 -5.90 -16.61 -6.94
CA GLY A 155 -6.05 -15.17 -6.76
C GLY A 155 -5.28 -14.34 -7.80
N THR A 156 -5.20 -13.03 -7.57
CA THR A 156 -4.50 -12.09 -8.46
C THR A 156 -3.06 -11.90 -8.01
N HIS A 157 -2.12 -12.07 -8.94
CA HIS A 157 -0.68 -11.91 -8.68
C HIS A 157 -0.22 -10.45 -8.80
N LEU A 158 0.88 -10.12 -8.11
CA LEU A 158 1.40 -8.75 -8.01
C LEU A 158 1.69 -8.11 -9.38
N PHE A 159 2.37 -8.77 -10.25
CA PHE A 159 2.77 -8.23 -11.56
C PHE A 159 2.09 -8.95 -12.74
N GLU A 160 0.85 -9.36 -12.56
CA GLU A 160 0.10 -10.01 -13.62
C GLU A 160 -0.02 -9.09 -14.84
N ALA A 161 0.39 -9.61 -16.01
CA ALA A 161 0.38 -8.88 -17.29
C ALA A 161 1.05 -7.49 -17.24
N PHE A 162 2.21 -7.40 -16.59
CA PHE A 162 3.00 -6.17 -16.51
C PHE A 162 3.99 -6.08 -17.67
N GLU A 163 3.85 -5.05 -18.49
CA GLU A 163 4.76 -4.73 -19.60
C GLU A 163 5.04 -3.22 -19.63
N PRO A 164 6.24 -2.77 -20.00
CA PRO A 164 7.46 -3.52 -20.31
C PRO A 164 8.19 -4.04 -19.07
N THR A 165 9.23 -4.86 -19.27
CA THR A 165 10.10 -5.33 -18.17
C THR A 165 10.66 -4.16 -17.36
N MET A 166 10.49 -4.21 -16.06
CA MET A 166 11.01 -3.22 -15.12
C MET A 166 12.20 -3.79 -14.35
N HIS A 167 13.30 -3.07 -14.36
CA HIS A 167 14.48 -3.43 -13.58
C HIS A 167 14.45 -2.76 -12.21
N LEU A 168 14.77 -3.52 -11.18
CA LEU A 168 14.78 -3.08 -9.80
C LEU A 168 16.17 -3.26 -9.19
N ARG A 169 16.54 -2.36 -8.30
CA ARG A 169 17.74 -2.47 -7.46
C ARG A 169 17.30 -2.72 -6.03
N LEU A 170 17.78 -3.81 -5.43
CA LEU A 170 17.54 -4.11 -4.03
C LEU A 170 18.10 -2.97 -3.16
N SER A 171 17.28 -2.48 -2.24
CA SER A 171 17.63 -1.43 -1.29
C SER A 171 17.79 -1.97 0.13
N ASP A 172 16.86 -2.84 0.57
CA ASP A 172 16.89 -3.43 1.91
C ASP A 172 16.12 -4.75 1.95
N VAL A 173 16.44 -5.60 2.93
CA VAL A 173 15.71 -6.82 3.26
C VAL A 173 15.58 -6.92 4.77
N LYS A 174 14.36 -7.14 5.27
CA LYS A 174 14.10 -7.40 6.68
C LYS A 174 13.44 -8.77 6.84
N ARG A 175 13.89 -9.53 7.79
CA ARG A 175 13.29 -10.79 8.21
C ARG A 175 12.67 -10.59 9.59
N PHE A 176 11.41 -10.95 9.74
CA PHE A 176 10.72 -10.97 11.02
C PHE A 176 10.73 -12.37 11.62
N GLU A 177 10.61 -12.47 12.94
CA GLU A 177 10.56 -13.78 13.64
C GLU A 177 9.35 -14.62 13.21
N SER A 178 8.26 -13.97 12.78
CA SER A 178 7.08 -14.63 12.21
C SER A 178 7.33 -15.39 10.90
N GLY A 179 8.54 -15.26 10.31
CA GLY A 179 8.87 -15.77 8.98
C GLY A 179 8.50 -14.82 7.84
N THR A 180 7.82 -13.71 8.12
CA THR A 180 7.54 -12.67 7.12
C THR A 180 8.84 -12.01 6.67
N VAL A 181 8.96 -11.75 5.37
CA VAL A 181 10.10 -11.04 4.78
C VAL A 181 9.62 -9.76 4.13
N VAL A 182 10.30 -8.65 4.40
CA VAL A 182 10.09 -7.38 3.70
C VAL A 182 11.24 -7.14 2.75
N ILE A 183 10.94 -6.92 1.48
CA ILE A 183 11.93 -6.64 0.44
C ILE A 183 11.66 -5.23 -0.09
N GLU A 184 12.68 -4.38 -0.07
CA GLU A 184 12.58 -3.00 -0.54
C GLU A 184 13.42 -2.82 -1.81
N TYR A 185 12.77 -2.34 -2.88
CA TYR A 185 13.40 -2.10 -4.16
C TYR A 185 13.24 -0.65 -4.61
N VAL A 186 14.28 -0.15 -5.26
CA VAL A 186 14.24 1.12 -6.01
C VAL A 186 14.18 0.78 -7.50
N PRO A 187 13.18 1.27 -8.26
CA PRO A 187 13.15 1.13 -9.70
C PRO A 187 14.41 1.75 -10.33
N LYS A 188 14.98 1.06 -11.33
CA LYS A 188 16.08 1.62 -12.12
C LYS A 188 15.47 2.52 -13.21
N THR A 189 15.95 3.72 -13.28
CA THR A 189 15.67 4.68 -14.37
C THR A 189 16.43 4.33 -15.63
#